data_b733b58fab9313069ee697be91ce4f27
#
_entry.id   b733b58fab9313069ee697be91ce4f27
#
_cell.length_a   1.000
_cell.length_b   1.000
_cell.length_c   1.000
_cell.angle_alpha   90.00
_cell.angle_beta   90.00
_cell.angle_gamma   90.00
#
_symmetry.space_group_name_H-M   'P 1'
#
loop_
_entity.id
_entity.type
_entity.pdbx_description
1 polymer ?
#
loop_
_entity_poly.entity_id
_entity_poly.type
_entity_poly.pdbx_seq_one_letter_code
_entity_poly.pdbx_strand_id
1 'polypeptide(L)'
;MVRLFGSSDDDTPTETPKELFVRNLVRDVDSQLKSERIEPNHELLDALTNAAVNGQAGSYYARSLPPRHISTNLPDPGDLFDTLLARSAEPKEHPTKISSLLFALAGIIIHDLFRTSDKNKDIAATSSYLDLSPLYGCSQEAQDGVRTMVDGKLKTDTFAEIRFINQPPHFAALLICFCRFHNSVAEQLASIDENGRFTLPAQITSFHRLAYSELLAQRDNDLFQTARLVTCGLYMQIVLNDYVRTILNLQRVDSDWSLDPRRDFTNSLGRTTIDKAIGNQISVEFSLMYRWHSTISVKDERWLEQHTTKLLPDIKVEDTSVRGLYTDMYQFASRQPSDPSKRTWDGLPRQPGGCFEDADLVKILTEATEDTAASFGPRQVPIALKAIEVMSIKQARAWGVASLNEVRRHFGMNAHKSLFDINSDPEIAAALETLYGDVENVELYPGVVVEDPKAPMTPGSGLCAGFTTSRAILSDAMALVRGDRFYTVDYTPFHLTAFGYKEASSDSSVAGDGVMYKLLMRALRK
;
A
#
# COMPACT_ATOMS: atom_id res chain seq x y z
N MET A 1 58.60 -35.37 6.16
CA MET A 1 57.44 -35.25 7.04
C MET A 1 57.50 -33.85 7.68
N VAL A 2 56.97 -32.84 6.99
CA VAL A 2 56.87 -31.48 7.53
C VAL A 2 55.51 -30.98 7.14
N ARG A 3 54.65 -30.74 8.13
CA ARG A 3 53.36 -30.09 7.99
C ARG A 3 53.58 -28.59 7.86
N LEU A 4 53.11 -28.03 6.79
CA LEU A 4 52.85 -26.59 6.68
C LEU A 4 51.40 -26.32 7.06
N PHE A 5 51.18 -25.70 8.21
CA PHE A 5 49.94 -25.05 8.55
C PHE A 5 49.99 -23.64 7.97
N GLY A 6 49.20 -23.41 6.94
CA GLY A 6 48.85 -22.07 6.53
C GLY A 6 47.56 -21.70 7.25
N SER A 7 47.61 -20.72 8.13
CA SER A 7 46.42 -20.04 8.66
C SER A 7 45.87 -19.15 7.55
N SER A 8 44.74 -19.52 7.00
CA SER A 8 43.90 -18.60 6.23
C SER A 8 42.88 -18.03 7.20
N ASP A 9 43.18 -16.87 7.73
CA ASP A 9 42.16 -15.99 8.34
C ASP A 9 41.27 -15.45 7.21
N ASP A 10 40.28 -16.21 6.87
CA ASP A 10 39.17 -15.77 5.98
C ASP A 10 37.92 -15.64 6.84
N ASP A 11 37.97 -14.65 7.76
CA ASP A 11 36.80 -14.16 8.51
C ASP A 11 35.94 -13.23 7.62
N THR A 12 35.51 -13.73 6.45
CA THR A 12 34.37 -13.17 5.77
C THR A 12 33.11 -13.69 6.48
N PRO A 13 32.26 -12.84 7.02
CA PRO A 13 31.01 -13.28 7.64
C PRO A 13 30.24 -14.11 6.61
N THR A 14 30.00 -15.37 6.89
CA THR A 14 29.19 -16.24 6.04
C THR A 14 27.76 -15.66 6.05
N GLU A 15 27.35 -15.12 4.90
CA GLU A 15 25.99 -14.61 4.71
C GLU A 15 24.96 -15.67 5.11
N THR A 16 23.98 -15.24 5.86
CA THR A 16 22.85 -16.09 6.20
C THR A 16 22.04 -16.43 4.94
N PRO A 17 21.31 -17.55 4.92
CA PRO A 17 20.42 -17.88 3.79
C PRO A 17 19.42 -16.78 3.42
N LYS A 18 19.07 -15.92 4.38
CA LYS A 18 18.18 -14.76 4.18
C LYS A 18 18.89 -13.61 3.48
N GLU A 19 20.09 -13.28 3.89
CA GLU A 19 20.91 -12.25 3.24
C GLU A 19 21.22 -12.65 1.81
N LEU A 20 21.53 -13.93 1.59
CA LEU A 20 21.71 -14.50 0.26
C LEU A 20 20.43 -14.41 -0.59
N PHE A 21 19.26 -14.70 0.00
CA PHE A 21 17.96 -14.59 -0.70
C PHE A 21 17.67 -13.14 -1.10
N VAL A 22 17.84 -12.20 -0.17
CA VAL A 22 17.58 -10.76 -0.44
C VAL A 22 18.59 -10.22 -1.43
N ARG A 23 19.87 -10.57 -1.30
CA ARG A 23 20.90 -10.17 -2.27
C ARG A 23 20.60 -10.72 -3.67
N ASN A 24 20.19 -11.98 -3.76
CA ASN A 24 19.77 -12.57 -5.03
C ASN A 24 18.53 -11.90 -5.59
N LEU A 25 17.54 -11.59 -4.75
CA LEU A 25 16.35 -10.84 -5.13
C LEU A 25 16.70 -9.45 -5.68
N VAL A 26 17.54 -8.70 -4.98
CA VAL A 26 18.01 -7.37 -5.42
C VAL A 26 18.79 -7.47 -6.72
N ARG A 27 19.70 -8.46 -6.84
CA ARG A 27 20.48 -8.71 -8.07
C ARG A 27 19.58 -9.05 -9.24
N ASP A 28 18.54 -9.84 -9.02
CA ASP A 28 17.63 -10.27 -10.07
C ASP A 28 16.70 -9.13 -10.50
N VAL A 29 16.23 -8.29 -9.56
CA VAL A 29 15.53 -7.03 -9.86
C VAL A 29 16.40 -6.13 -10.73
N ASP A 30 17.67 -5.96 -10.36
CA ASP A 30 18.64 -5.18 -11.12
C ASP A 30 18.88 -5.73 -12.54
N SER A 31 19.02 -7.05 -12.68
CA SER A 31 19.24 -7.66 -13.99
C SER A 31 18.01 -7.52 -14.90
N GLN A 32 16.80 -7.56 -14.34
CA GLN A 32 15.56 -7.39 -15.10
C GLN A 32 15.31 -5.95 -15.52
N LEU A 33 15.54 -4.99 -14.64
CA LEU A 33 15.45 -3.57 -14.98
C LEU A 33 16.46 -3.15 -16.06
N LYS A 34 17.52 -3.95 -16.27
CA LYS A 34 18.54 -3.71 -17.31
C LYS A 34 18.29 -4.47 -18.61
N SER A 35 17.67 -5.65 -18.55
CA SER A 35 17.51 -6.50 -19.74
C SER A 35 16.35 -6.07 -20.64
N GLU A 36 15.43 -5.26 -20.12
CA GLU A 36 14.21 -4.89 -20.81
C GLU A 36 14.13 -3.39 -21.10
N ARG A 37 15.03 -2.91 -21.95
CA ARG A 37 14.68 -1.81 -22.83
C ARG A 37 13.71 -2.37 -23.89
N ILE A 38 12.44 -2.49 -23.52
CA ILE A 38 11.38 -2.50 -24.53
C ILE A 38 11.52 -1.17 -25.22
N GLU A 39 11.74 -1.16 -26.54
CA GLU A 39 11.62 0.04 -27.37
C GLU A 39 10.22 0.60 -27.11
N PRO A 40 10.07 1.71 -26.39
CA PRO A 40 8.74 2.19 -26.05
C PRO A 40 8.07 2.63 -27.34
N ASN A 41 6.80 2.28 -27.52
CA ASN A 41 5.96 2.93 -28.51
C ASN A 41 6.13 4.46 -28.34
N HIS A 42 6.48 5.18 -29.41
CA HIS A 42 6.77 6.61 -29.37
C HIS A 42 5.63 7.42 -28.73
N GLU A 43 4.37 7.02 -28.91
CA GLU A 43 3.22 7.63 -28.22
C GLU A 43 3.24 7.43 -26.71
N LEU A 44 3.72 6.27 -26.23
CA LEU A 44 3.89 5.99 -24.81
C LEU A 44 5.09 6.75 -24.25
N LEU A 45 6.16 6.90 -25.04
CA LEU A 45 7.34 7.68 -24.67
C LEU A 45 7.01 9.18 -24.60
N ASP A 46 6.24 9.70 -25.54
CA ASP A 46 5.76 11.07 -25.54
C ASP A 46 4.78 11.33 -24.39
N ALA A 47 3.91 10.37 -24.06
CA ALA A 47 3.06 10.44 -22.88
C ALA A 47 3.88 10.35 -21.57
N LEU A 48 4.94 9.56 -21.52
CA LEU A 48 5.85 9.43 -20.37
C LEU A 48 6.82 10.62 -20.25
N THR A 49 7.27 11.22 -21.36
CA THR A 49 8.16 12.39 -21.37
C THR A 49 7.42 13.71 -21.24
N ASN A 50 6.19 13.80 -21.73
CA ASN A 50 5.32 14.96 -21.53
C ASN A 50 4.57 14.89 -20.18
N ALA A 51 4.35 13.72 -19.60
CA ALA A 51 4.12 13.54 -18.20
C ALA A 51 5.45 13.75 -17.44
N ALA A 52 6.10 14.90 -17.63
CA ALA A 52 7.32 15.28 -16.90
C ALA A 52 7.12 15.36 -15.39
N VAL A 53 6.01 14.84 -14.92
CA VAL A 53 5.65 14.57 -13.55
C VAL A 53 5.22 13.11 -13.50
N ASN A 54 6.20 12.25 -13.62
CA ASN A 54 6.05 10.81 -13.54
C ASN A 54 5.21 10.42 -12.33
N GLY A 55 4.14 9.66 -12.54
CA GLY A 55 3.32 9.11 -11.49
C GLY A 55 2.33 10.06 -10.81
N GLN A 56 2.01 11.21 -11.40
CA GLN A 56 0.91 12.05 -10.91
C GLN A 56 -0.46 11.39 -11.10
N ALA A 57 -1.42 11.78 -10.26
CA ALA A 57 -2.82 11.47 -10.47
C ALA A 57 -3.26 11.93 -11.88
N GLY A 58 -3.88 11.02 -12.63
CA GLY A 58 -4.26 11.26 -14.03
C GLY A 58 -3.24 10.75 -15.06
N SER A 59 -2.13 10.15 -14.64
CA SER A 59 -1.17 9.50 -15.54
C SER A 59 -1.60 8.09 -15.94
N TYR A 60 -1.04 7.57 -17.03
CA TYR A 60 -1.27 6.19 -17.45
C TYR A 60 -0.60 5.19 -16.52
N TYR A 61 -1.22 4.02 -16.32
CA TYR A 61 -0.55 2.90 -15.68
C TYR A 61 0.64 2.43 -16.52
N ALA A 62 1.73 2.05 -15.84
CA ALA A 62 2.78 1.26 -16.47
C ALA A 62 2.30 -0.18 -16.72
N ARG A 63 3.08 -0.91 -17.50
CA ARG A 63 2.89 -2.35 -17.74
C ARG A 63 4.21 -3.07 -17.61
N SER A 64 4.21 -4.18 -16.90
CA SER A 64 5.36 -5.08 -16.83
C SER A 64 5.49 -5.92 -18.11
N LEU A 65 4.35 -6.22 -18.74
CA LEU A 65 4.27 -6.98 -19.98
C LEU A 65 3.33 -6.31 -20.98
N PRO A 66 3.60 -6.45 -22.31
CA PRO A 66 2.68 -5.97 -23.33
C PRO A 66 1.28 -6.57 -23.16
N PRO A 67 0.21 -5.82 -23.50
CA PRO A 67 -1.14 -6.35 -23.43
C PRO A 67 -1.30 -7.51 -24.41
N ARG A 68 -1.91 -8.61 -23.93
CA ARG A 68 -2.22 -9.76 -24.78
C ARG A 68 -3.67 -9.77 -25.23
N HIS A 69 -3.93 -10.48 -26.30
CA HIS A 69 -5.29 -10.82 -26.70
C HIS A 69 -5.88 -11.82 -25.71
N ILE A 70 -6.98 -11.46 -25.06
CA ILE A 70 -7.66 -12.35 -24.12
C ILE A 70 -8.51 -13.38 -24.89
N SER A 71 -8.31 -14.65 -24.59
CA SER A 71 -9.10 -15.75 -25.17
C SER A 71 -10.58 -15.58 -24.84
N THR A 72 -11.43 -15.90 -25.81
CA THR A 72 -12.89 -15.95 -25.62
C THR A 72 -13.34 -17.15 -24.78
N ASN A 73 -12.46 -18.12 -24.55
CA ASN A 73 -12.76 -19.38 -23.85
C ASN A 73 -12.36 -19.35 -22.37
N LEU A 74 -12.17 -18.17 -21.78
CA LEU A 74 -11.92 -18.08 -20.34
C LEU A 74 -13.18 -18.36 -19.53
N PRO A 75 -13.03 -18.96 -18.32
CA PRO A 75 -14.15 -19.26 -17.43
C PRO A 75 -14.96 -18.01 -17.07
N ASP A 76 -16.23 -18.19 -16.72
CA ASP A 76 -17.01 -17.08 -16.17
C ASP A 76 -16.38 -16.56 -14.87
N PRO A 77 -16.25 -15.24 -14.67
CA PRO A 77 -15.65 -14.68 -13.44
C PRO A 77 -16.41 -15.05 -12.17
N GLY A 78 -17.73 -15.26 -12.24
CA GLY A 78 -18.53 -15.74 -11.10
C GLY A 78 -18.19 -17.17 -10.75
N ASP A 79 -18.07 -18.06 -11.76
CA ASP A 79 -17.68 -19.45 -11.56
C ASP A 79 -16.26 -19.57 -10.98
N LEU A 80 -15.33 -18.70 -11.44
CA LEU A 80 -13.99 -18.60 -10.87
C LEU A 80 -14.04 -18.23 -9.38
N PHE A 81 -14.85 -17.24 -9.05
CA PHE A 81 -15.01 -16.84 -7.65
C PHE A 81 -15.57 -17.98 -6.82
N ASP A 82 -16.71 -18.54 -7.22
CA ASP A 82 -17.42 -19.56 -6.45
C ASP A 82 -16.60 -20.86 -6.26
N THR A 83 -15.75 -21.20 -7.25
CA THR A 83 -14.98 -22.45 -7.24
C THR A 83 -13.62 -22.30 -6.53
N LEU A 84 -12.90 -21.19 -6.79
CA LEU A 84 -11.50 -21.02 -6.39
C LEU A 84 -11.30 -20.02 -5.23
N LEU A 85 -12.14 -18.98 -5.14
CA LEU A 85 -11.86 -17.85 -4.25
C LEU A 85 -12.80 -17.79 -3.04
N ALA A 86 -14.09 -18.15 -3.23
CA ALA A 86 -15.12 -18.02 -2.21
C ALA A 86 -14.77 -18.78 -0.92
N ARG A 87 -14.85 -18.06 0.20
CA ARG A 87 -14.54 -18.58 1.53
C ARG A 87 -15.43 -19.76 1.88
N SER A 88 -14.81 -20.84 2.37
CA SER A 88 -15.51 -21.98 2.93
C SER A 88 -16.17 -21.64 4.27
N ALA A 89 -17.08 -22.47 4.73
CA ALA A 89 -17.80 -22.29 6.00
C ALA A 89 -16.86 -22.18 7.23
N GLU A 90 -15.66 -22.75 7.13
CA GLU A 90 -14.62 -22.67 8.16
C GLU A 90 -13.40 -21.94 7.61
N PRO A 91 -13.32 -20.61 7.76
CA PRO A 91 -12.16 -19.85 7.33
C PRO A 91 -10.93 -20.22 8.16
N LYS A 92 -9.80 -20.35 7.46
CA LYS A 92 -8.52 -20.65 8.11
C LYS A 92 -7.93 -19.35 8.67
N GLU A 93 -7.63 -19.32 9.96
CA GLU A 93 -6.85 -18.23 10.53
C GLU A 93 -5.44 -18.18 9.95
N HIS A 94 -4.86 -17.00 9.92
CA HIS A 94 -3.49 -16.83 9.46
C HIS A 94 -2.52 -17.67 10.32
N PRO A 95 -1.68 -18.52 9.71
CA PRO A 95 -0.85 -19.49 10.44
C PRO A 95 0.15 -18.85 11.40
N THR A 96 0.54 -17.59 11.15
CA THR A 96 1.47 -16.84 12.00
C THR A 96 0.75 -15.81 12.89
N LYS A 97 -0.59 -15.85 12.96
CA LYS A 97 -1.39 -14.94 13.78
C LYS A 97 -1.15 -13.46 13.49
N ILE A 98 -0.98 -13.11 12.23
CA ILE A 98 -0.89 -11.69 11.82
C ILE A 98 -2.18 -10.97 12.19
N SER A 99 -2.02 -9.77 12.72
CA SER A 99 -3.11 -8.88 13.10
C SER A 99 -3.88 -8.34 11.89
N SER A 100 -5.20 -8.17 12.00
CA SER A 100 -6.02 -7.51 10.99
C SER A 100 -5.60 -6.04 10.78
N LEU A 101 -5.00 -5.40 11.79
CA LEU A 101 -4.46 -4.04 11.67
C LEU A 101 -3.37 -3.92 10.59
N LEU A 102 -2.58 -4.98 10.33
CA LEU A 102 -1.62 -4.99 9.22
C LEU A 102 -2.34 -4.77 7.88
N PHE A 103 -3.49 -5.39 7.69
CA PHE A 103 -4.28 -5.28 6.46
C PHE A 103 -5.05 -3.97 6.37
N ALA A 104 -5.35 -3.32 7.49
CA ALA A 104 -5.83 -1.93 7.47
C ALA A 104 -4.77 -0.99 6.91
N LEU A 105 -3.52 -1.13 7.34
CA LEU A 105 -2.41 -0.37 6.76
C LEU A 105 -2.20 -0.72 5.28
N ALA A 106 -2.27 -2.02 4.92
CA ALA A 106 -2.26 -2.46 3.53
C ALA A 106 -3.37 -1.80 2.70
N GLY A 107 -4.57 -1.70 3.26
CA GLY A 107 -5.70 -1.01 2.63
C GLY A 107 -5.44 0.49 2.41
N ILE A 108 -4.79 1.17 3.35
CA ILE A 108 -4.37 2.57 3.16
C ILE A 108 -3.38 2.66 1.99
N ILE A 109 -2.37 1.77 1.93
CA ILE A 109 -1.41 1.69 0.82
C ILE A 109 -2.12 1.44 -0.51
N ILE A 110 -3.07 0.50 -0.55
CA ILE A 110 -3.85 0.18 -1.75
C ILE A 110 -4.62 1.40 -2.24
N HIS A 111 -5.32 2.12 -1.36
CA HIS A 111 -6.11 3.28 -1.73
C HIS A 111 -5.27 4.51 -2.03
N ASP A 112 -4.03 4.56 -1.55
CA ASP A 112 -3.05 5.57 -1.88
C ASP A 112 -2.52 5.41 -3.31
N LEU A 113 -2.23 4.17 -3.71
CA LEU A 113 -1.58 3.86 -4.99
C LEU A 113 -2.56 3.50 -6.12
N PHE A 114 -3.73 2.90 -5.81
CA PHE A 114 -4.59 2.30 -6.81
C PHE A 114 -5.99 2.92 -6.84
N ARG A 115 -6.24 3.69 -7.87
CA ARG A 115 -7.57 4.16 -8.24
C ARG A 115 -7.64 4.29 -9.74
N THR A 116 -8.36 3.40 -10.38
CA THR A 116 -8.58 3.49 -11.83
C THR A 116 -9.61 4.57 -12.14
N SER A 117 -9.35 5.36 -13.16
CA SER A 117 -10.29 6.38 -13.63
C SER A 117 -11.56 5.76 -14.19
N ASP A 118 -12.71 6.32 -13.81
CA ASP A 118 -14.02 5.88 -14.33
C ASP A 118 -14.18 6.13 -15.84
N LYS A 119 -13.40 7.06 -16.40
CA LYS A 119 -13.47 7.45 -17.82
C LYS A 119 -12.53 6.67 -18.70
N ASN A 120 -11.38 6.29 -18.20
CA ASN A 120 -10.36 5.56 -18.93
C ASN A 120 -9.66 4.57 -18.00
N LYS A 121 -9.83 3.26 -18.27
CA LYS A 121 -9.25 2.17 -17.48
C LYS A 121 -7.71 2.16 -17.42
N ASP A 122 -7.05 2.81 -18.36
CA ASP A 122 -5.59 2.85 -18.45
C ASP A 122 -4.98 4.02 -17.66
N ILE A 123 -5.82 4.85 -17.01
CA ILE A 123 -5.40 6.00 -16.20
C ILE A 123 -5.55 5.72 -14.70
N ALA A 124 -4.47 5.98 -13.96
CA ALA A 124 -4.49 6.02 -12.50
C ALA A 124 -5.00 7.38 -12.01
N ALA A 125 -6.07 7.39 -11.22
CA ALA A 125 -6.63 8.60 -10.63
C ALA A 125 -5.95 8.99 -9.29
N THR A 126 -4.99 8.20 -8.81
CA THR A 126 -4.08 8.49 -7.70
C THR A 126 -2.67 8.72 -8.22
N SER A 127 -1.81 9.29 -7.40
CA SER A 127 -0.38 9.31 -7.69
C SER A 127 0.23 7.90 -7.53
N SER A 128 1.40 7.69 -8.12
CA SER A 128 2.20 6.47 -7.92
C SER A 128 3.17 6.60 -6.72
N TYR A 129 2.97 7.59 -5.86
CA TYR A 129 3.79 7.83 -4.68
C TYR A 129 3.04 7.49 -3.41
N LEU A 130 3.76 7.07 -2.37
CA LEU A 130 3.22 6.88 -1.03
C LEU A 130 3.10 8.23 -0.33
N ASP A 131 2.18 9.07 -0.79
CA ASP A 131 1.99 10.46 -0.38
C ASP A 131 0.79 10.70 0.54
N LEU A 132 0.20 9.62 1.04
CA LEU A 132 -1.01 9.64 1.89
C LEU A 132 -2.18 10.37 1.24
N SER A 133 -2.39 10.18 -0.06
CA SER A 133 -3.55 10.73 -0.75
C SER A 133 -4.90 10.37 -0.10
N PRO A 134 -5.07 9.23 0.58
CA PRO A 134 -6.28 8.99 1.38
C PRO A 134 -6.54 10.02 2.47
N LEU A 135 -5.48 10.58 3.06
CA LEU A 135 -5.58 11.64 4.05
C LEU A 135 -5.72 13.02 3.39
N TYR A 136 -4.85 13.34 2.42
CA TYR A 136 -4.68 14.68 1.88
C TYR A 136 -5.49 14.96 0.61
N GLY A 137 -5.97 13.93 -0.09
CA GLY A 137 -6.64 14.06 -1.39
C GLY A 137 -5.67 14.00 -2.58
N CYS A 138 -6.22 13.64 -3.77
CA CYS A 138 -5.49 13.51 -5.02
C CYS A 138 -5.56 14.78 -5.90
N SER A 139 -6.14 15.86 -5.42
CA SER A 139 -6.25 17.14 -6.12
C SER A 139 -6.16 18.31 -5.15
N GLN A 140 -5.87 19.50 -5.67
CA GLN A 140 -5.84 20.72 -4.86
C GLN A 140 -7.18 20.98 -4.16
N GLU A 141 -8.31 20.78 -4.88
CA GLU A 141 -9.65 20.94 -4.31
C GLU A 141 -9.89 19.98 -3.14
N ALA A 142 -9.53 18.71 -3.29
CA ALA A 142 -9.65 17.72 -2.21
C ALA A 142 -8.76 18.06 -1.02
N GLN A 143 -7.53 18.53 -1.28
CA GLN A 143 -6.59 18.97 -0.24
C GLN A 143 -7.14 20.18 0.52
N ASP A 144 -7.65 21.17 -0.19
CA ASP A 144 -8.26 22.37 0.42
C ASP A 144 -9.50 21.99 1.26
N GLY A 145 -10.24 20.99 0.82
CA GLY A 145 -11.39 20.45 1.55
C GLY A 145 -11.07 19.90 2.94
N VAL A 146 -9.87 19.40 3.16
CA VAL A 146 -9.42 18.85 4.46
C VAL A 146 -8.58 19.81 5.29
N ARG A 147 -8.11 20.95 4.74
CA ARG A 147 -7.31 21.96 5.44
C ARG A 147 -8.17 22.94 6.22
N THR A 148 -7.62 23.47 7.31
CA THR A 148 -8.17 24.62 8.03
C THR A 148 -7.79 25.94 7.38
N MET A 149 -6.74 25.96 6.57
CA MET A 149 -6.04 27.16 6.05
C MET A 149 -5.49 28.06 7.15
N VAL A 150 -5.21 27.50 8.32
CA VAL A 150 -4.65 28.20 9.47
C VAL A 150 -3.57 27.34 10.13
N ASP A 151 -2.37 27.90 10.30
CA ASP A 151 -1.22 27.28 10.97
C ASP A 151 -0.85 25.88 10.44
N GLY A 152 -1.06 25.67 9.16
CA GLY A 152 -0.71 24.43 8.48
C GLY A 152 -1.53 23.19 8.91
N LYS A 153 -2.66 23.37 9.57
CA LYS A 153 -3.42 22.27 10.16
C LYS A 153 -4.48 21.70 9.21
N LEU A 154 -4.71 20.41 9.35
CA LEU A 154 -5.91 19.73 8.85
C LEU A 154 -7.10 20.02 9.77
N LYS A 155 -8.31 19.97 9.23
CA LYS A 155 -9.55 19.97 10.02
C LYS A 155 -9.55 18.79 10.98
N THR A 156 -10.18 18.95 12.13
CA THR A 156 -10.17 17.96 13.21
C THR A 156 -10.70 16.61 12.73
N ASP A 157 -9.92 15.57 12.96
CA ASP A 157 -10.25 14.15 12.69
C ASP A 157 -10.85 13.94 11.30
N THR A 158 -10.13 14.41 10.28
CA THR A 158 -10.61 14.49 8.90
C THR A 158 -9.67 13.75 7.96
N PHE A 159 -10.22 13.13 6.94
CA PHE A 159 -9.48 12.53 5.83
C PHE A 159 -10.26 12.70 4.51
N ALA A 160 -9.55 12.68 3.37
CA ALA A 160 -10.14 12.98 2.07
C ALA A 160 -10.90 11.79 1.46
N GLU A 161 -10.35 10.57 1.58
CA GLU A 161 -10.84 9.38 0.85
C GLU A 161 -12.13 8.83 1.45
N ILE A 162 -13.22 9.11 0.79
CA ILE A 162 -14.55 8.72 1.26
C ILE A 162 -14.80 7.21 1.28
N ARG A 163 -14.08 6.42 0.49
CA ARG A 163 -14.25 4.97 0.43
C ARG A 163 -13.97 4.28 1.77
N PHE A 164 -13.18 4.89 2.66
CA PHE A 164 -12.88 4.33 3.98
C PHE A 164 -14.06 4.33 4.96
N ILE A 165 -15.10 5.09 4.70
CA ILE A 165 -16.34 4.99 5.52
C ILE A 165 -17.12 3.69 5.24
N ASN A 166 -16.80 3.00 4.14
CA ASN A 166 -17.35 1.69 3.76
C ASN A 166 -16.38 0.53 4.03
N GLN A 167 -15.37 0.76 4.84
CA GLN A 167 -14.41 -0.24 5.29
C GLN A 167 -14.55 -0.49 6.79
N PRO A 168 -14.06 -1.61 7.32
CA PRO A 168 -14.03 -1.83 8.76
C PRO A 168 -13.44 -0.64 9.53
N PRO A 169 -13.91 -0.32 10.75
CA PRO A 169 -13.67 0.96 11.40
C PRO A 169 -12.21 1.29 11.68
N HIS A 170 -11.34 0.29 11.82
CA HIS A 170 -9.92 0.50 12.10
C HIS A 170 -9.14 1.12 10.91
N PHE A 171 -9.65 1.04 9.68
CA PHE A 171 -9.08 1.78 8.54
C PHE A 171 -9.23 3.29 8.73
N ALA A 172 -10.44 3.75 9.03
CA ALA A 172 -10.70 5.16 9.30
C ALA A 172 -9.98 5.63 10.56
N ALA A 173 -9.94 4.80 11.62
CA ALA A 173 -9.23 5.12 12.87
C ALA A 173 -7.72 5.36 12.64
N LEU A 174 -7.05 4.57 11.80
CA LEU A 174 -5.66 4.83 11.41
C LEU A 174 -5.49 6.15 10.66
N LEU A 175 -6.37 6.48 9.72
CA LEU A 175 -6.32 7.78 9.02
C LEU A 175 -6.52 8.95 9.99
N ILE A 176 -7.39 8.81 10.99
CA ILE A 176 -7.54 9.81 12.05
C ILE A 176 -6.24 9.95 12.85
N CYS A 177 -5.54 8.85 13.13
CA CYS A 177 -4.23 8.94 13.79
C CYS A 177 -3.22 9.72 12.93
N PHE A 178 -3.17 9.51 11.62
CA PHE A 178 -2.32 10.31 10.73
C PHE A 178 -2.74 11.78 10.68
N CYS A 179 -4.03 12.09 10.68
CA CYS A 179 -4.55 13.47 10.76
C CYS A 179 -4.08 14.17 12.04
N ARG A 180 -4.22 13.51 13.19
CA ARG A 180 -3.79 14.04 14.49
C ARG A 180 -2.28 14.18 14.58
N PHE A 181 -1.53 13.23 14.02
CA PHE A 181 -0.07 13.31 13.94
C PHE A 181 0.35 14.53 13.12
N HIS A 182 -0.23 14.74 11.93
CA HIS A 182 0.03 15.93 11.10
C HIS A 182 -0.21 17.22 11.90
N ASN A 183 -1.34 17.34 12.57
CA ASN A 183 -1.69 18.54 13.34
C ASN A 183 -0.72 18.78 14.52
N SER A 184 -0.30 17.71 15.19
CA SER A 184 0.71 17.79 16.24
C SER A 184 2.08 18.24 15.69
N VAL A 185 2.48 17.73 14.52
CA VAL A 185 3.72 18.15 13.85
C VAL A 185 3.64 19.61 13.43
N ALA A 186 2.55 20.06 12.80
CA ALA A 186 2.38 21.45 12.38
C ALA A 186 2.49 22.42 13.58
N GLU A 187 1.88 22.06 14.70
CA GLU A 187 1.96 22.83 15.95
C GLU A 187 3.38 22.92 16.51
N GLN A 188 4.10 21.79 16.53
CA GLN A 188 5.48 21.75 17.01
C GLN A 188 6.42 22.50 16.06
N LEU A 189 6.26 22.38 14.73
CA LEU A 189 7.04 23.15 13.75
C LEU A 189 6.85 24.65 13.94
N ALA A 190 5.62 25.11 14.15
CA ALA A 190 5.31 26.52 14.41
C ALA A 190 5.89 27.00 15.75
N SER A 191 5.88 26.15 16.79
CA SER A 191 6.39 26.49 18.13
C SER A 191 7.91 26.52 18.20
N ILE A 192 8.58 25.55 17.56
CA ILE A 192 10.06 25.45 17.57
C ILE A 192 10.65 26.51 16.64
N ASP A 193 10.00 26.72 15.50
CA ASP A 193 10.38 27.69 14.44
C ASP A 193 11.88 27.67 14.12
N GLU A 194 12.39 26.49 13.81
CA GLU A 194 13.82 26.23 13.59
C GLU A 194 14.39 27.17 12.53
N ASN A 195 15.41 27.96 12.94
CA ASN A 195 16.04 29.03 12.14
C ASN A 195 15.10 30.14 11.65
N GLY A 196 13.97 30.36 12.32
CA GLY A 196 12.98 31.36 11.92
C GLY A 196 12.25 31.05 10.62
N ARG A 197 12.18 29.76 10.23
CA ARG A 197 11.63 29.31 8.94
C ARG A 197 10.17 29.71 8.75
N PHE A 198 9.43 29.81 9.84
CA PHE A 198 7.99 30.12 9.83
C PHE A 198 7.70 31.49 10.46
N THR A 199 8.73 32.25 10.84
CA THR A 199 8.59 33.60 11.42
C THR A 199 8.11 34.60 10.37
N LEU A 200 7.05 35.33 10.70
CA LEU A 200 6.61 36.47 9.87
C LEU A 200 7.54 37.68 10.05
N PRO A 201 7.82 38.43 8.98
CA PRO A 201 8.65 39.65 9.08
C PRO A 201 8.08 40.65 10.08
N ALA A 202 8.91 41.12 11.01
CA ALA A 202 8.50 42.03 12.11
C ALA A 202 8.07 43.45 11.68
N GLN A 203 8.26 43.82 10.42
CA GLN A 203 8.06 45.19 9.91
C GLN A 203 6.84 45.37 9.01
N ILE A 204 5.75 44.68 9.27
CA ILE A 204 4.52 44.90 8.50
C ILE A 204 3.67 45.94 9.21
N THR A 205 3.77 47.18 8.77
CA THR A 205 2.90 48.26 9.22
C THR A 205 1.50 48.07 8.66
N SER A 206 0.50 48.62 9.37
CA SER A 206 -0.94 48.57 9.04
C SER A 206 -1.32 49.05 7.63
N PHE A 207 -0.41 49.63 6.87
CA PHE A 207 -0.57 50.07 5.48
C PHE A 207 -0.56 48.94 4.45
N HIS A 208 -0.12 47.72 4.82
CA HIS A 208 0.05 46.60 3.86
C HIS A 208 -0.84 45.40 4.21
N ARG A 209 -2.13 45.63 4.48
CA ARG A 209 -3.06 44.53 4.84
C ARG A 209 -3.09 43.38 3.83
N LEU A 210 -3.02 43.68 2.53
CA LEU A 210 -3.00 42.63 1.47
C LEU A 210 -1.71 41.81 1.53
N ALA A 211 -0.56 42.49 1.63
CA ALA A 211 0.73 41.81 1.76
C ALA A 211 0.84 40.96 3.04
N TYR A 212 0.17 41.38 4.13
CA TYR A 212 0.14 40.62 5.37
C TYR A 212 -0.71 39.35 5.25
N SER A 213 -1.88 39.40 4.59
CA SER A 213 -2.71 38.23 4.35
C SER A 213 -2.01 37.20 3.43
N GLU A 214 -1.27 37.66 2.44
CA GLU A 214 -0.48 36.79 1.57
C GLU A 214 0.66 36.10 2.34
N LEU A 215 1.35 36.81 3.21
CA LEU A 215 2.41 36.22 4.06
C LEU A 215 1.85 35.23 5.08
N LEU A 216 0.66 35.48 5.64
CA LEU A 216 -0.03 34.50 6.49
C LEU A 216 -0.40 33.24 5.72
N ALA A 217 -0.94 33.39 4.51
CA ALA A 217 -1.28 32.26 3.65
C ALA A 217 -0.05 31.48 3.23
N GLN A 218 1.06 32.16 2.93
CA GLN A 218 2.34 31.52 2.64
C GLN A 218 2.86 30.74 3.85
N ARG A 219 2.88 31.37 5.04
CA ARG A 219 3.29 30.72 6.29
C ARG A 219 2.42 29.48 6.59
N ASP A 220 1.10 29.58 6.43
CA ASP A 220 0.19 28.46 6.58
C ASP A 220 0.55 27.32 5.60
N ASN A 221 0.80 27.68 4.33
CA ASN A 221 1.18 26.68 3.34
C ASN A 221 2.55 26.04 3.63
N ASP A 222 3.55 26.81 4.06
CA ASP A 222 4.89 26.31 4.39
C ASP A 222 4.85 25.35 5.59
N LEU A 223 4.06 25.67 6.62
CA LEU A 223 3.80 24.79 7.76
C LEU A 223 3.09 23.51 7.31
N PHE A 224 2.02 23.66 6.50
CA PHE A 224 1.26 22.51 5.99
C PHE A 224 2.12 21.56 5.17
N GLN A 225 2.88 22.08 4.19
CA GLN A 225 3.70 21.25 3.32
C GLN A 225 4.84 20.58 4.11
N THR A 226 5.45 21.30 5.07
CA THR A 226 6.49 20.70 5.92
C THR A 226 5.90 19.60 6.82
N ALA A 227 4.77 19.83 7.47
CA ALA A 227 4.09 18.82 8.27
C ALA A 227 3.63 17.62 7.44
N ARG A 228 3.16 17.85 6.19
CA ARG A 228 2.83 16.79 5.24
C ARG A 228 4.04 15.94 4.91
N LEU A 229 5.18 16.56 4.58
CA LEU A 229 6.42 15.83 4.30
C LEU A 229 6.89 15.01 5.51
N VAL A 230 6.81 15.54 6.73
CA VAL A 230 7.13 14.80 7.96
C VAL A 230 6.18 13.61 8.14
N THR A 231 4.88 13.81 7.92
CA THR A 231 3.87 12.75 8.06
C THR A 231 4.03 11.66 7.00
N CYS A 232 4.29 12.04 5.73
CA CYS A 232 4.61 11.08 4.66
C CYS A 232 5.94 10.35 4.94
N GLY A 233 6.92 11.04 5.51
CA GLY A 233 8.17 10.42 5.96
C GLY A 233 7.94 9.36 7.04
N LEU A 234 7.11 9.66 8.05
CA LEU A 234 6.71 8.67 9.06
C LEU A 234 5.96 7.48 8.42
N TYR A 235 5.01 7.75 7.54
CA TYR A 235 4.27 6.71 6.82
C TYR A 235 5.21 5.80 6.04
N MET A 236 6.18 6.35 5.31
CA MET A 236 7.18 5.58 4.60
C MET A 236 8.03 4.72 5.54
N GLN A 237 8.43 5.26 6.70
CA GLN A 237 9.17 4.49 7.71
C GLN A 237 8.32 3.36 8.30
N ILE A 238 7.02 3.59 8.54
CA ILE A 238 6.09 2.53 8.96
C ILE A 238 6.00 1.45 7.88
N VAL A 239 5.86 1.83 6.60
CA VAL A 239 5.81 0.88 5.49
C VAL A 239 7.08 0.04 5.43
N LEU A 240 8.26 0.62 5.54
CA LEU A 240 9.53 -0.10 5.41
C LEU A 240 9.88 -0.93 6.65
N ASN A 241 9.74 -0.36 7.84
CA ASN A 241 10.24 -0.99 9.07
C ASN A 241 9.20 -1.87 9.78
N ASP A 242 7.91 -1.52 9.73
CA ASP A 242 6.85 -2.32 10.36
C ASP A 242 6.19 -3.26 9.33
N TYR A 243 5.69 -2.72 8.21
CA TYR A 243 4.88 -3.48 7.27
C TYR A 243 5.70 -4.44 6.39
N VAL A 244 6.72 -3.93 5.67
CA VAL A 244 7.54 -4.76 4.77
C VAL A 244 8.35 -5.79 5.55
N ARG A 245 8.85 -5.45 6.72
CA ARG A 245 9.54 -6.42 7.60
C ARG A 245 8.63 -7.58 7.98
N THR A 246 7.38 -7.30 8.30
CA THR A 246 6.39 -8.35 8.60
C THR A 246 6.13 -9.23 7.39
N ILE A 247 5.88 -8.64 6.21
CA ILE A 247 5.66 -9.40 4.96
C ILE A 247 6.84 -10.30 4.63
N LEU A 248 8.05 -9.81 4.79
CA LEU A 248 9.29 -10.54 4.49
C LEU A 248 9.72 -11.52 5.59
N ASN A 249 8.99 -11.62 6.68
CA ASN A 249 9.35 -12.48 7.82
C ASN A 249 10.68 -12.05 8.48
N LEU A 250 10.93 -10.75 8.62
CA LEU A 250 12.15 -10.17 9.18
C LEU A 250 11.99 -9.66 10.61
N GLN A 251 10.85 -9.88 11.24
CA GLN A 251 10.55 -9.48 12.62
C GLN A 251 11.21 -10.42 13.65
N ARG A 252 12.46 -10.78 13.42
CA ARG A 252 13.26 -11.59 14.34
C ARG A 252 14.10 -10.70 15.23
N VAL A 253 14.22 -11.08 16.50
CA VAL A 253 15.01 -10.36 17.50
C VAL A 253 16.50 -10.31 17.14
N ASP A 254 16.98 -11.30 16.36
CA ASP A 254 18.37 -11.46 15.95
C ASP A 254 18.69 -10.85 14.56
N SER A 255 17.75 -10.13 13.95
CA SER A 255 17.93 -9.52 12.62
C SER A 255 17.77 -8.01 12.67
N ASP A 256 18.84 -7.29 12.41
CA ASP A 256 18.89 -5.85 12.19
C ASP A 256 18.73 -5.46 10.71
N TRP A 257 18.55 -6.45 9.83
CA TRP A 257 18.38 -6.22 8.41
C TRP A 257 17.10 -5.41 8.13
N SER A 258 17.24 -4.36 7.35
CA SER A 258 16.13 -3.53 6.85
C SER A 258 16.28 -3.29 5.35
N LEU A 259 15.15 -3.20 4.66
CA LEU A 259 15.14 -2.76 3.27
C LEU A 259 15.29 -1.23 3.24
N ASP A 260 16.50 -0.73 3.02
CA ASP A 260 16.73 0.71 2.83
C ASP A 260 16.95 1.04 1.35
N PRO A 261 15.92 1.55 0.65
CA PRO A 261 16.02 1.86 -0.78
C PRO A 261 16.92 3.06 -1.07
N ARG A 262 17.41 3.78 -0.05
CA ARG A 262 18.37 4.88 -0.20
C ARG A 262 19.80 4.39 -0.34
N ARG A 263 20.09 3.16 0.08
CA ARG A 263 21.43 2.56 -0.10
C ARG A 263 21.75 2.41 -1.57
N ASP A 264 23.02 2.60 -1.91
CA ASP A 264 23.46 2.37 -3.27
C ASP A 264 23.69 0.87 -3.48
N PHE A 265 22.92 0.33 -4.43
CA PHE A 265 23.11 -1.05 -4.87
C PHE A 265 24.23 -1.06 -5.91
N THR A 266 25.29 -1.79 -5.63
CA THR A 266 26.40 -1.97 -6.56
C THR A 266 26.37 -3.38 -7.11
N ASN A 267 26.58 -3.52 -8.43
CA ASN A 267 26.81 -4.83 -9.03
C ASN A 267 28.23 -5.33 -8.74
N SER A 268 28.57 -6.53 -9.19
CA SER A 268 29.90 -7.12 -9.07
C SER A 268 31.03 -6.28 -9.68
N LEU A 269 30.69 -5.26 -10.48
CA LEU A 269 31.64 -4.30 -11.08
C LEU A 269 31.72 -2.98 -10.31
N GLY A 270 31.11 -2.88 -9.12
CA GLY A 270 31.10 -1.66 -8.29
C GLY A 270 30.30 -0.49 -8.85
N ARG A 271 29.40 -0.72 -9.83
CA ARG A 271 28.54 0.31 -10.40
C ARG A 271 27.17 0.27 -9.76
N THR A 272 26.62 1.45 -9.43
CA THR A 272 25.22 1.58 -9.01
C THR A 272 24.32 1.10 -10.14
N THR A 273 23.35 0.25 -9.81
CA THR A 273 22.57 -0.49 -10.79
C THR A 273 21.20 0.10 -11.03
N ILE A 274 20.68 0.85 -10.05
CA ILE A 274 19.36 1.47 -10.11
C ILE A 274 19.52 2.93 -9.66
N ASP A 275 19.12 3.86 -10.50
CA ASP A 275 19.15 5.29 -10.17
C ASP A 275 18.08 5.64 -9.13
N LYS A 276 18.36 6.68 -8.33
CA LYS A 276 17.41 7.26 -7.38
C LYS A 276 16.65 8.41 -8.04
N ALA A 277 15.44 8.67 -7.56
CA ALA A 277 14.69 9.88 -7.93
C ALA A 277 14.37 10.02 -9.43
N ILE A 278 14.29 8.90 -10.15
CA ILE A 278 13.97 8.90 -11.59
C ILE A 278 12.47 9.03 -11.87
N GLY A 279 11.64 9.08 -10.84
CA GLY A 279 10.19 9.06 -10.91
C GLY A 279 9.60 7.67 -10.74
N ASN A 280 8.28 7.64 -10.62
CA ASN A 280 7.49 6.43 -10.40
C ASN A 280 6.37 6.30 -11.41
N GLN A 281 6.02 5.06 -11.73
CA GLN A 281 4.79 4.74 -12.45
C GLN A 281 4.33 3.35 -12.03
N ILE A 282 3.13 3.29 -11.46
CA ILE A 282 2.57 2.03 -10.99
C ILE A 282 2.06 1.17 -12.14
N SER A 283 2.29 -0.15 -12.06
CA SER A 283 1.86 -1.09 -13.11
C SER A 283 0.47 -1.65 -12.86
N VAL A 284 -0.20 -2.05 -13.97
CA VAL A 284 -1.50 -2.74 -13.88
C VAL A 284 -1.34 -4.10 -13.20
N GLU A 285 -0.22 -4.79 -13.42
CA GLU A 285 0.09 -6.08 -12.82
C GLU A 285 0.23 -5.95 -11.30
N PHE A 286 0.94 -4.92 -10.81
CA PHE A 286 1.06 -4.66 -9.38
C PHE A 286 -0.29 -4.37 -8.74
N SER A 287 -1.16 -3.59 -9.42
CA SER A 287 -2.53 -3.33 -8.97
C SER A 287 -3.36 -4.60 -8.77
N LEU A 288 -3.11 -5.65 -9.56
CA LEU A 288 -3.80 -6.94 -9.44
C LEU A 288 -3.19 -7.84 -8.37
N MET A 289 -1.87 -7.86 -8.25
CA MET A 289 -1.17 -8.74 -7.32
C MET A 289 -1.17 -8.23 -5.88
N TYR A 290 -1.43 -6.95 -5.65
CA TYR A 290 -1.45 -6.33 -4.32
C TYR A 290 -2.88 -6.29 -3.75
N ARG A 291 -3.57 -7.44 -3.75
CA ARG A 291 -4.93 -7.61 -3.23
C ARG A 291 -4.97 -8.67 -2.14
N TRP A 292 -5.42 -8.27 -0.97
CA TRP A 292 -5.39 -9.09 0.23
C TRP A 292 -6.78 -9.53 0.71
N HIS A 293 -7.76 -9.62 -0.18
CA HIS A 293 -9.14 -9.89 0.18
C HIS A 293 -9.33 -11.24 0.91
N SER A 294 -8.49 -12.25 0.60
CA SER A 294 -8.52 -13.53 1.30
C SER A 294 -8.08 -13.45 2.77
N THR A 295 -7.35 -12.40 3.15
CA THR A 295 -6.83 -12.25 4.52
C THR A 295 -7.77 -11.51 5.47
N ILE A 296 -8.92 -11.06 5.00
CA ILE A 296 -9.94 -10.40 5.82
C ILE A 296 -10.33 -11.32 6.97
N SER A 297 -10.28 -10.82 8.20
CA SER A 297 -10.62 -11.59 9.39
C SER A 297 -12.09 -11.98 9.44
N VAL A 298 -12.44 -12.96 10.28
CA VAL A 298 -13.84 -13.33 10.50
C VAL A 298 -14.65 -12.20 11.12
N LYS A 299 -14.01 -11.37 11.94
CA LYS A 299 -14.64 -10.19 12.55
C LYS A 299 -14.95 -9.14 11.48
N ASP A 300 -13.99 -8.86 10.62
CA ASP A 300 -14.15 -7.89 9.54
C ASP A 300 -15.16 -8.37 8.47
N GLU A 301 -15.18 -9.68 8.18
CA GLU A 301 -16.20 -10.26 7.30
C GLU A 301 -17.62 -10.02 7.84
N ARG A 302 -17.86 -10.27 9.12
CA ARG A 302 -19.17 -10.01 9.74
C ARG A 302 -19.54 -8.53 9.68
N TRP A 303 -18.56 -7.67 9.86
CA TRP A 303 -18.79 -6.23 9.72
C TRP A 303 -19.18 -5.87 8.27
N LEU A 304 -18.47 -6.42 7.27
CA LEU A 304 -18.76 -6.21 5.85
C LEU A 304 -20.16 -6.70 5.48
N GLU A 305 -20.56 -7.87 5.94
CA GLU A 305 -21.90 -8.44 5.72
C GLU A 305 -22.99 -7.53 6.29
N GLN A 306 -22.81 -7.11 7.54
CA GLN A 306 -23.75 -6.19 8.20
C GLN A 306 -23.82 -4.84 7.49
N HIS A 307 -22.68 -4.32 7.06
CA HIS A 307 -22.60 -3.06 6.33
C HIS A 307 -23.26 -3.17 4.96
N THR A 308 -22.97 -4.22 4.21
CA THR A 308 -23.58 -4.50 2.90
C THR A 308 -25.10 -4.66 3.03
N THR A 309 -25.57 -5.38 4.03
CA THR A 309 -27.02 -5.52 4.31
C THR A 309 -27.69 -4.17 4.63
N LYS A 310 -27.00 -3.27 5.33
CA LYS A 310 -27.51 -1.90 5.57
C LYS A 310 -27.58 -1.07 4.29
N LEU A 311 -26.62 -1.24 3.39
CA LEU A 311 -26.59 -0.55 2.09
C LEU A 311 -27.64 -1.11 1.12
N LEU A 312 -27.87 -2.41 1.14
CA LEU A 312 -28.67 -3.21 0.22
C LEU A 312 -29.71 -4.05 0.97
N PRO A 313 -30.70 -3.46 1.65
CA PRO A 313 -31.60 -4.20 2.54
C PRO A 313 -32.47 -5.25 1.81
N ASP A 314 -32.69 -5.07 0.51
CA ASP A 314 -33.56 -5.94 -0.30
C ASP A 314 -32.79 -6.99 -1.11
N ILE A 315 -31.45 -7.03 -1.01
CA ILE A 315 -30.59 -7.93 -1.79
C ILE A 315 -29.76 -8.77 -0.83
N LYS A 316 -29.75 -10.09 -1.06
CA LYS A 316 -28.82 -10.93 -0.32
C LYS A 316 -27.38 -10.63 -0.72
N VAL A 317 -26.47 -10.71 0.24
CA VAL A 317 -25.04 -10.39 0.05
C VAL A 317 -24.44 -11.21 -1.09
N GLU A 318 -24.75 -12.50 -1.16
CA GLU A 318 -24.30 -13.42 -2.22
C GLU A 318 -24.82 -13.09 -3.62
N ASP A 319 -25.99 -12.43 -3.70
CA ASP A 319 -26.65 -12.06 -4.96
C ASP A 319 -26.28 -10.63 -5.42
N THR A 320 -25.40 -9.94 -4.70
CA THR A 320 -25.02 -8.57 -5.01
C THR A 320 -24.29 -8.52 -6.36
N SER A 321 -24.91 -7.82 -7.31
CA SER A 321 -24.25 -7.56 -8.60
C SER A 321 -23.22 -6.44 -8.50
N VAL A 322 -22.18 -6.51 -9.35
CA VAL A 322 -21.16 -5.44 -9.46
C VAL A 322 -21.82 -4.06 -9.64
N ARG A 323 -22.81 -3.98 -10.55
CA ARG A 323 -23.52 -2.71 -10.84
C ARG A 323 -24.33 -2.24 -9.65
N GLY A 324 -25.01 -3.15 -8.95
CA GLY A 324 -25.78 -2.82 -7.75
C GLY A 324 -24.88 -2.23 -6.66
N LEU A 325 -23.82 -2.95 -6.31
CA LEU A 325 -22.87 -2.52 -5.29
C LEU A 325 -22.29 -1.12 -5.59
N TYR A 326 -21.84 -0.88 -6.83
CA TYR A 326 -21.32 0.43 -7.21
C TYR A 326 -22.36 1.55 -7.13
N THR A 327 -23.59 1.27 -7.58
CA THR A 327 -24.67 2.25 -7.52
C THR A 327 -24.94 2.66 -6.08
N ASP A 328 -24.99 1.70 -5.17
CA ASP A 328 -25.34 1.95 -3.78
C ASP A 328 -24.19 2.54 -2.98
N MET A 329 -22.95 2.09 -3.22
CA MET A 329 -21.76 2.76 -2.67
C MET A 329 -21.67 4.22 -3.13
N TYR A 330 -21.97 4.49 -4.41
CA TYR A 330 -22.01 5.85 -4.93
C TYR A 330 -23.12 6.67 -4.29
N GLN A 331 -24.32 6.12 -4.18
CA GLN A 331 -25.43 6.79 -3.50
C GLN A 331 -25.16 7.04 -2.02
N PHE A 332 -24.55 6.07 -1.34
CA PHE A 332 -24.13 6.23 0.05
C PHE A 332 -23.10 7.37 0.19
N ALA A 333 -22.09 7.39 -0.67
CA ALA A 333 -21.08 8.44 -0.70
C ALA A 333 -21.70 9.82 -1.00
N SER A 334 -22.66 9.89 -1.94
CA SER A 334 -23.34 11.15 -2.30
C SER A 334 -24.25 11.72 -1.20
N ARG A 335 -24.69 10.89 -0.25
CA ARG A 335 -25.47 11.30 0.92
C ARG A 335 -24.60 11.81 2.07
N GLN A 336 -23.28 11.57 2.00
CA GLN A 336 -22.36 12.05 3.03
C GLN A 336 -22.17 13.56 2.94
N PRO A 337 -21.87 14.23 4.06
CA PRO A 337 -21.54 15.65 4.05
C PRO A 337 -20.44 15.98 3.04
N SER A 338 -20.61 17.04 2.26
CA SER A 338 -19.58 17.53 1.33
C SER A 338 -18.31 17.95 2.05
N ASP A 339 -18.44 18.55 3.24
CA ASP A 339 -17.32 18.85 4.11
C ASP A 339 -16.83 17.57 4.81
N PRO A 340 -15.61 17.09 4.51
CA PRO A 340 -15.05 15.87 5.10
C PRO A 340 -15.02 15.88 6.64
N SER A 341 -14.89 17.06 7.26
CA SER A 341 -14.83 17.20 8.73
C SER A 341 -16.15 16.89 9.44
N LYS A 342 -17.23 16.79 8.69
CA LYS A 342 -18.57 16.47 9.21
C LYS A 342 -18.97 15.03 8.98
N ARG A 343 -18.17 14.26 8.24
CA ARG A 343 -18.43 12.84 7.97
C ARG A 343 -18.27 12.03 9.24
N THR A 344 -19.12 11.02 9.39
CA THR A 344 -19.04 10.01 10.45
C THR A 344 -18.95 8.63 9.82
N TRP A 345 -18.46 7.66 10.56
CA TRP A 345 -18.31 6.28 10.15
C TRP A 345 -18.60 5.33 11.32
N ASP A 346 -19.04 4.14 11.03
CA ASP A 346 -19.38 3.08 12.00
C ASP A 346 -20.32 3.53 13.15
N GLY A 347 -21.16 4.52 12.89
CA GLY A 347 -22.09 5.07 13.90
C GLY A 347 -21.42 5.90 15.01
N LEU A 348 -20.12 6.18 14.91
CA LEU A 348 -19.40 6.97 15.91
C LEU A 348 -19.84 8.44 15.88
N PRO A 349 -20.23 9.03 17.02
CA PRO A 349 -20.59 10.44 17.09
C PRO A 349 -19.32 11.31 17.15
N ARG A 350 -19.39 12.48 16.51
CA ARG A 350 -18.38 13.52 16.74
C ARG A 350 -18.69 14.28 18.02
N GLN A 351 -17.65 14.54 18.80
CA GLN A 351 -17.72 15.36 20.01
C GLN A 351 -17.88 16.87 19.67
N PRO A 352 -18.28 17.71 20.63
CA PRO A 352 -18.16 19.16 20.48
C PRO A 352 -16.70 19.54 20.12
N GLY A 353 -16.51 20.25 19.01
CA GLY A 353 -15.16 20.51 18.45
C GLY A 353 -14.77 19.60 17.30
N GLY A 354 -15.60 18.61 16.96
CA GLY A 354 -15.48 17.81 15.73
C GLY A 354 -14.58 16.57 15.83
N CYS A 355 -13.96 16.30 17.00
CA CYS A 355 -13.14 15.10 17.19
C CYS A 355 -13.98 13.86 17.48
N PHE A 356 -13.40 12.68 17.26
CA PHE A 356 -13.88 11.41 17.82
C PHE A 356 -13.31 11.20 19.22
N GLU A 357 -14.02 10.42 20.04
CA GLU A 357 -13.58 10.11 21.40
C GLU A 357 -12.33 9.21 21.36
N ASP A 358 -11.31 9.55 22.13
CA ASP A 358 -10.06 8.77 22.18
C ASP A 358 -10.31 7.33 22.62
N ALA A 359 -11.21 7.13 23.58
CA ALA A 359 -11.53 5.79 24.07
C ALA A 359 -12.11 4.88 22.97
N ASP A 360 -12.93 5.43 22.05
CA ASP A 360 -13.47 4.69 20.92
C ASP A 360 -12.39 4.31 19.93
N LEU A 361 -11.51 5.26 19.58
CA LEU A 361 -10.40 5.01 18.68
C LEU A 361 -9.41 3.98 19.25
N VAL A 362 -9.06 4.11 20.51
CA VAL A 362 -8.19 3.14 21.23
C VAL A 362 -8.82 1.75 21.20
N LYS A 363 -10.10 1.65 21.53
CA LYS A 363 -10.83 0.37 21.51
C LYS A 363 -10.78 -0.27 20.12
N ILE A 364 -11.12 0.48 19.06
CA ILE A 364 -11.12 -0.01 17.67
C ILE A 364 -9.73 -0.51 17.27
N LEU A 365 -8.69 0.27 17.53
CA LEU A 365 -7.32 -0.10 17.17
C LEU A 365 -6.79 -1.27 17.99
N THR A 366 -7.10 -1.36 19.28
CA THR A 366 -6.74 -2.49 20.14
C THR A 366 -7.41 -3.76 19.66
N GLU A 367 -8.73 -3.70 19.42
CA GLU A 367 -9.48 -4.85 18.91
C GLU A 367 -8.98 -5.32 17.53
N ALA A 368 -8.58 -4.42 16.64
CA ALA A 368 -7.99 -4.78 15.37
C ALA A 368 -6.56 -5.33 15.49
N THR A 369 -5.81 -4.90 16.51
CA THR A 369 -4.48 -5.43 16.80
C THR A 369 -4.55 -6.87 17.30
N GLU A 370 -5.54 -7.19 18.13
CA GLU A 370 -5.74 -8.52 18.70
C GLU A 370 -6.47 -9.49 17.74
N ASP A 371 -7.19 -8.96 16.77
CA ASP A 371 -7.94 -9.75 15.80
C ASP A 371 -7.00 -10.42 14.78
N THR A 372 -7.10 -11.73 14.66
CA THR A 372 -6.26 -12.50 13.74
C THR A 372 -6.85 -12.46 12.33
N ALA A 373 -6.03 -12.05 11.36
CA ALA A 373 -6.37 -12.12 9.95
C ALA A 373 -6.62 -13.55 9.48
N ALA A 374 -7.33 -13.72 8.36
CA ALA A 374 -7.46 -15.00 7.71
C ALA A 374 -6.19 -15.36 6.90
N SER A 375 -6.06 -16.62 6.55
CA SER A 375 -4.96 -17.13 5.73
C SER A 375 -5.06 -16.61 4.30
N PHE A 376 -3.91 -16.20 3.73
CA PHE A 376 -3.85 -15.92 2.30
C PHE A 376 -3.92 -17.23 1.50
N GLY A 377 -4.78 -17.28 0.48
CA GLY A 377 -4.87 -18.45 -0.37
C GLY A 377 -6.26 -18.70 -0.97
N PRO A 378 -6.43 -19.86 -1.63
CA PRO A 378 -7.68 -20.25 -2.26
C PRO A 378 -8.79 -20.45 -1.22
N ARG A 379 -10.03 -20.21 -1.63
CA ARG A 379 -11.24 -20.44 -0.81
C ARG A 379 -11.22 -19.69 0.54
N GLN A 380 -10.65 -18.45 0.54
CA GLN A 380 -10.56 -17.62 1.75
C GLN A 380 -11.17 -16.21 1.58
N VAL A 381 -11.67 -15.85 0.38
CA VAL A 381 -12.26 -14.53 0.15
C VAL A 381 -13.70 -14.50 0.65
N PRO A 382 -14.10 -13.54 1.51
CA PRO A 382 -15.48 -13.38 1.97
C PRO A 382 -16.48 -13.30 0.83
N ILE A 383 -17.64 -13.96 0.97
CA ILE A 383 -18.70 -13.96 -0.04
C ILE A 383 -19.21 -12.55 -0.32
N ALA A 384 -19.21 -11.68 0.69
CA ALA A 384 -19.59 -10.28 0.56
C ALA A 384 -18.73 -9.51 -0.48
N LEU A 385 -17.55 -10.00 -0.82
CA LEU A 385 -16.66 -9.40 -1.82
C LEU A 385 -16.82 -9.97 -3.23
N LYS A 386 -17.76 -10.91 -3.47
CA LYS A 386 -17.95 -11.55 -4.79
C LYS A 386 -18.03 -10.52 -5.93
N ALA A 387 -18.79 -9.45 -5.75
CA ALA A 387 -18.93 -8.41 -6.77
C ALA A 387 -17.60 -7.71 -7.08
N ILE A 388 -16.79 -7.44 -6.07
CA ILE A 388 -15.46 -6.81 -6.20
C ILE A 388 -14.47 -7.75 -6.89
N GLU A 389 -14.51 -9.04 -6.56
CA GLU A 389 -13.67 -10.07 -7.18
C GLU A 389 -14.00 -10.28 -8.66
N VAL A 390 -15.27 -10.42 -8.99
CA VAL A 390 -15.75 -10.50 -10.37
C VAL A 390 -15.33 -9.29 -11.19
N MET A 391 -15.42 -8.09 -10.61
CA MET A 391 -14.94 -6.89 -11.25
C MET A 391 -13.42 -6.91 -11.44
N SER A 392 -12.68 -7.39 -10.46
CA SER A 392 -11.21 -7.49 -10.51
C SER A 392 -10.75 -8.38 -11.65
N ILE A 393 -11.39 -9.52 -11.84
CA ILE A 393 -11.12 -10.45 -12.96
C ILE A 393 -11.48 -9.78 -14.30
N LYS A 394 -12.65 -9.13 -14.39
CA LYS A 394 -13.06 -8.40 -15.59
C LYS A 394 -12.11 -7.25 -15.94
N GLN A 395 -11.61 -6.54 -14.94
CA GLN A 395 -10.63 -5.46 -15.12
C GLN A 395 -9.30 -6.00 -15.66
N ALA A 396 -8.79 -7.11 -15.10
CA ALA A 396 -7.58 -7.76 -15.58
C ALA A 396 -7.70 -8.15 -17.07
N ARG A 397 -8.84 -8.74 -17.45
CA ARG A 397 -9.15 -9.08 -18.85
C ARG A 397 -9.25 -7.86 -19.75
N ALA A 398 -9.90 -6.78 -19.29
CA ALA A 398 -10.01 -5.54 -20.04
C ALA A 398 -8.66 -4.86 -20.26
N TRP A 399 -7.72 -5.03 -19.35
CA TRP A 399 -6.34 -4.59 -19.52
C TRP A 399 -5.51 -5.50 -20.42
N GLY A 400 -5.98 -6.70 -20.72
CA GLY A 400 -5.19 -7.67 -21.49
C GLY A 400 -3.97 -8.16 -20.72
N VAL A 401 -4.07 -8.35 -19.42
CA VAL A 401 -2.93 -8.75 -18.57
C VAL A 401 -2.45 -10.15 -18.92
N ALA A 402 -1.16 -10.36 -18.87
CA ALA A 402 -0.48 -11.63 -19.14
C ALA A 402 -0.93 -12.74 -18.17
N SER A 403 -0.75 -14.00 -18.57
CA SER A 403 -1.06 -15.16 -17.72
C SER A 403 -0.09 -15.25 -16.53
N LEU A 404 -0.44 -16.07 -15.54
CA LEU A 404 0.43 -16.36 -14.39
C LEU A 404 1.83 -16.80 -14.86
N ASN A 405 1.92 -17.74 -15.80
CA ASN A 405 3.18 -18.26 -16.30
C ASN A 405 3.98 -17.24 -17.13
N GLU A 406 3.32 -16.41 -17.91
CA GLU A 406 3.98 -15.31 -18.63
C GLU A 406 4.63 -14.33 -17.65
N VAL A 407 3.92 -13.92 -16.59
CA VAL A 407 4.44 -13.05 -15.53
C VAL A 407 5.59 -13.71 -14.78
N ARG A 408 5.49 -15.00 -14.46
CA ARG A 408 6.59 -15.73 -13.80
C ARG A 408 7.85 -15.75 -14.66
N ARG A 409 7.74 -16.01 -15.97
CA ARG A 409 8.88 -15.95 -16.89
C ARG A 409 9.48 -14.56 -16.96
N HIS A 410 8.63 -13.53 -17.00
CA HIS A 410 9.08 -12.13 -16.97
C HIS A 410 9.92 -11.82 -15.73
N PHE A 411 9.50 -12.28 -14.56
CA PHE A 411 10.26 -12.13 -13.32
C PHE A 411 11.45 -13.11 -13.17
N GLY A 412 11.84 -13.83 -14.23
CA GLY A 412 12.95 -14.79 -14.21
C GLY A 412 12.65 -16.03 -13.35
N MET A 413 11.39 -16.29 -13.05
CA MET A 413 10.97 -17.48 -12.30
C MET A 413 10.67 -18.64 -13.24
N ASN A 414 10.82 -19.86 -12.75
CA ASN A 414 10.36 -21.03 -13.50
C ASN A 414 8.84 -20.99 -13.66
N ALA A 415 8.37 -21.19 -14.89
CA ALA A 415 6.95 -21.40 -15.14
C ALA A 415 6.48 -22.68 -14.46
N HIS A 416 5.24 -22.71 -14.00
CA HIS A 416 4.58 -23.93 -13.55
C HIS A 416 4.40 -24.87 -14.74
N LYS A 417 4.68 -26.16 -14.56
CA LYS A 417 4.58 -27.17 -15.61
C LYS A 417 3.24 -27.87 -15.64
N SER A 418 2.54 -27.81 -14.52
CA SER A 418 1.21 -28.42 -14.33
C SER A 418 0.38 -27.55 -13.41
N LEU A 419 -0.91 -27.77 -13.38
CA LEU A 419 -1.82 -27.10 -12.45
C LEU A 419 -1.55 -27.50 -10.99
N PHE A 420 -1.03 -28.70 -10.77
CA PHE A 420 -0.58 -29.17 -9.46
C PHE A 420 0.66 -28.44 -8.95
N ASP A 421 1.49 -27.88 -9.84
CA ASP A 421 2.61 -27.03 -9.45
C ASP A 421 2.15 -25.63 -8.97
N ILE A 422 0.95 -25.20 -9.40
CA ILE A 422 0.35 -23.95 -8.90
C ILE A 422 -0.15 -24.16 -7.48
N ASN A 423 -0.90 -25.23 -7.25
CA ASN A 423 -1.41 -25.58 -5.94
C ASN A 423 -1.37 -27.10 -5.73
N SER A 424 -0.72 -27.51 -4.64
CA SER A 424 -0.51 -28.91 -4.29
C SER A 424 -1.76 -29.59 -3.70
N ASP A 425 -2.82 -28.84 -3.40
CA ASP A 425 -4.11 -29.40 -3.00
C ASP A 425 -4.81 -30.00 -4.22
N PRO A 426 -5.09 -31.34 -4.20
CA PRO A 426 -5.72 -32.02 -5.35
C PRO A 426 -7.08 -31.45 -5.74
N GLU A 427 -7.85 -30.90 -4.78
CA GLU A 427 -9.16 -30.30 -5.09
C GLU A 427 -9.01 -28.97 -5.82
N ILE A 428 -8.02 -28.17 -5.44
CA ILE A 428 -7.73 -26.90 -6.11
C ILE A 428 -7.13 -27.16 -7.49
N ALA A 429 -6.20 -28.12 -7.62
CA ALA A 429 -5.63 -28.51 -8.90
C ALA A 429 -6.70 -29.02 -9.87
N ALA A 430 -7.64 -29.88 -9.41
CA ALA A 430 -8.76 -30.37 -10.21
C ALA A 430 -9.74 -29.24 -10.60
N ALA A 431 -9.98 -28.28 -9.71
CA ALA A 431 -10.79 -27.11 -10.02
C ALA A 431 -10.14 -26.24 -11.11
N LEU A 432 -8.82 -26.00 -11.02
CA LEU A 432 -8.05 -25.31 -12.05
C LEU A 432 -8.10 -26.05 -13.39
N GLU A 433 -8.00 -27.39 -13.38
CA GLU A 433 -8.12 -28.22 -14.59
C GLU A 433 -9.50 -28.05 -15.24
N THR A 434 -10.56 -28.10 -14.44
CA THR A 434 -11.94 -27.92 -14.94
C THR A 434 -12.16 -26.55 -15.57
N LEU A 435 -11.56 -25.49 -14.97
CA LEU A 435 -11.79 -24.12 -15.39
C LEU A 435 -10.88 -23.70 -16.55
N TYR A 436 -9.61 -24.09 -16.54
CA TYR A 436 -8.62 -23.59 -17.50
C TYR A 436 -8.10 -24.66 -18.47
N GLY A 437 -8.12 -25.93 -18.10
CA GLY A 437 -7.64 -27.06 -18.90
C GLY A 437 -6.13 -27.11 -19.14
N ASP A 438 -5.46 -25.95 -19.14
CA ASP A 438 -4.01 -25.82 -19.36
C ASP A 438 -3.42 -24.80 -18.40
N VAL A 439 -2.25 -25.12 -17.85
CA VAL A 439 -1.49 -24.27 -16.92
C VAL A 439 -1.11 -22.91 -17.53
N GLU A 440 -0.92 -22.84 -18.85
CA GLU A 440 -0.60 -21.61 -19.58
C GLU A 440 -1.80 -20.65 -19.70
N ASN A 441 -3.01 -21.14 -19.52
CA ASN A 441 -4.23 -20.35 -19.59
C ASN A 441 -4.60 -19.69 -18.26
N VAL A 442 -3.98 -20.08 -17.15
CA VAL A 442 -4.32 -19.56 -15.83
C VAL A 442 -4.04 -18.06 -15.78
N GLU A 443 -5.10 -17.29 -15.52
CA GLU A 443 -5.03 -15.83 -15.43
C GLU A 443 -4.20 -15.39 -14.23
N LEU A 444 -3.52 -14.23 -14.35
CA LEU A 444 -2.65 -13.72 -13.29
C LEU A 444 -3.37 -13.59 -11.96
N TYR A 445 -4.51 -12.88 -11.91
CA TYR A 445 -5.15 -12.54 -10.64
C TYR A 445 -5.69 -13.77 -9.89
N PRO A 446 -6.54 -14.60 -10.46
CA PRO A 446 -6.93 -15.84 -9.78
C PRO A 446 -5.72 -16.74 -9.47
N GLY A 447 -4.78 -16.81 -10.40
CA GLY A 447 -3.58 -17.64 -10.26
C GLY A 447 -2.73 -17.29 -9.04
N VAL A 448 -2.44 -16.01 -8.80
CA VAL A 448 -1.64 -15.60 -7.63
C VAL A 448 -2.37 -15.76 -6.30
N VAL A 449 -3.70 -15.72 -6.30
CA VAL A 449 -4.49 -15.97 -5.09
C VAL A 449 -4.49 -17.46 -4.73
N VAL A 450 -4.54 -18.34 -5.74
CA VAL A 450 -4.57 -19.79 -5.51
C VAL A 450 -3.20 -20.45 -5.47
N GLU A 451 -2.13 -19.74 -5.89
CA GLU A 451 -0.75 -20.26 -5.81
C GLU A 451 -0.41 -20.67 -4.38
N ASP A 452 0.25 -21.82 -4.22
CA ASP A 452 0.66 -22.31 -2.90
C ASP A 452 1.38 -21.23 -2.09
N PRO A 453 0.94 -20.96 -0.85
CA PRO A 453 1.62 -20.03 0.01
C PRO A 453 3.00 -20.56 0.40
N LYS A 454 3.94 -19.67 0.59
CA LYS A 454 5.25 -20.02 1.16
C LYS A 454 5.07 -20.48 2.60
N ALA A 455 5.80 -21.52 2.99
CA ALA A 455 5.87 -21.92 4.38
C ALA A 455 6.42 -20.77 5.25
N PRO A 456 5.84 -20.47 6.42
CA PRO A 456 6.39 -19.48 7.32
C PRO A 456 7.80 -19.89 7.75
N MET A 457 8.77 -18.98 7.60
CA MET A 457 10.16 -19.24 7.98
C MET A 457 10.35 -19.29 9.50
N THR A 458 9.49 -18.60 10.23
CA THR A 458 9.49 -18.55 11.70
C THR A 458 8.05 -18.39 12.16
N PRO A 459 7.58 -19.16 13.14
CA PRO A 459 6.26 -18.94 13.73
C PRO A 459 6.09 -17.48 14.19
N GLY A 460 4.92 -16.91 13.94
CA GLY A 460 4.58 -15.54 14.33
C GLY A 460 5.06 -14.44 13.40
N SER A 461 5.55 -14.76 12.19
CA SER A 461 5.99 -13.74 11.24
C SER A 461 5.80 -14.16 9.79
N GLY A 462 5.68 -13.17 8.90
CA GLY A 462 5.57 -13.36 7.45
C GLY A 462 4.13 -13.51 6.94
N LEU A 463 3.82 -12.81 5.85
CA LEU A 463 2.50 -12.90 5.18
C LEU A 463 2.27 -14.26 4.50
N CYS A 464 3.32 -14.97 4.16
CA CYS A 464 3.26 -16.29 3.51
C CYS A 464 2.50 -16.31 2.17
N ALA A 465 2.44 -15.20 1.44
CA ALA A 465 1.94 -15.19 0.06
C ALA A 465 2.79 -16.10 -0.85
N GLY A 466 2.23 -16.50 -1.99
CA GLY A 466 2.95 -17.28 -3.01
C GLY A 466 4.24 -16.60 -3.48
N PHE A 467 5.11 -17.37 -4.12
CA PHE A 467 6.40 -16.85 -4.62
C PHE A 467 6.22 -15.78 -5.69
N THR A 468 5.24 -15.91 -6.58
CA THR A 468 4.96 -14.95 -7.64
C THR A 468 4.56 -13.59 -7.07
N THR A 469 3.57 -13.57 -6.18
CA THR A 469 3.14 -12.34 -5.49
C THR A 469 4.28 -11.69 -4.73
N SER A 470 5.04 -12.45 -3.97
CA SER A 470 6.16 -11.91 -3.17
C SER A 470 7.25 -11.30 -4.05
N ARG A 471 7.59 -11.97 -5.17
CA ARG A 471 8.59 -11.49 -6.11
C ARG A 471 8.18 -10.18 -6.77
N ALA A 472 6.95 -10.13 -7.28
CA ALA A 472 6.41 -8.97 -7.96
C ALA A 472 6.29 -7.76 -7.01
N ILE A 473 5.70 -7.95 -5.82
CA ILE A 473 5.52 -6.87 -4.85
C ILE A 473 6.85 -6.28 -4.42
N LEU A 474 7.85 -7.13 -4.10
CA LEU A 474 9.17 -6.62 -3.70
C LEU A 474 9.84 -5.85 -4.83
N SER A 475 9.73 -6.34 -6.07
CA SER A 475 10.27 -5.68 -7.25
C SER A 475 9.67 -4.30 -7.44
N ASP A 476 8.35 -4.23 -7.49
CA ASP A 476 7.60 -2.99 -7.72
C ASP A 476 7.74 -2.02 -6.54
N ALA A 477 7.62 -2.51 -5.30
CA ALA A 477 7.79 -1.66 -4.11
C ALA A 477 9.19 -1.03 -4.05
N MET A 478 10.25 -1.82 -4.37
CA MET A 478 11.60 -1.28 -4.43
C MET A 478 11.75 -0.22 -5.53
N ALA A 479 11.21 -0.48 -6.72
CA ALA A 479 11.26 0.47 -7.82
C ALA A 479 10.52 1.78 -7.47
N LEU A 480 9.31 1.66 -6.90
CA LEU A 480 8.50 2.82 -6.51
C LEU A 480 9.19 3.68 -5.45
N VAL A 481 9.69 3.08 -4.35
CA VAL A 481 10.33 3.85 -3.28
C VAL A 481 11.66 4.44 -3.74
N ARG A 482 12.42 3.70 -4.57
CA ARG A 482 13.70 4.21 -5.08
C ARG A 482 13.52 5.28 -6.14
N GLY A 483 12.46 5.21 -6.94
CA GLY A 483 12.07 6.25 -7.90
C GLY A 483 11.56 7.53 -7.24
N ASP A 484 11.09 7.46 -6.01
CA ASP A 484 10.60 8.61 -5.25
C ASP A 484 11.76 9.55 -4.85
N ARG A 485 11.73 10.76 -5.39
CA ARG A 485 12.72 11.79 -5.08
C ARG A 485 12.62 12.24 -3.63
N PHE A 486 11.40 12.42 -3.11
CA PHE A 486 11.24 12.89 -1.73
C PHE A 486 11.97 11.97 -0.76
N TYR A 487 11.65 10.67 -0.80
CA TYR A 487 12.21 9.73 0.16
C TYR A 487 13.71 9.46 -0.05
N THR A 488 14.17 9.41 -1.31
CA THR A 488 15.56 9.04 -1.60
C THR A 488 16.56 10.19 -1.56
N VAL A 489 16.13 11.42 -1.86
CA VAL A 489 17.00 12.60 -1.96
C VAL A 489 16.61 13.68 -0.95
N ASP A 490 15.33 14.05 -0.89
CA ASP A 490 14.88 15.22 -0.13
C ASP A 490 14.51 14.90 1.34
N TYR A 491 14.47 13.63 1.73
CA TYR A 491 14.20 13.20 3.11
C TYR A 491 15.42 13.45 4.01
N THR A 492 15.61 14.70 4.40
CA THR A 492 16.76 15.19 5.17
C THR A 492 16.31 16.20 6.23
N PRO A 493 17.13 16.45 7.28
CA PRO A 493 16.85 17.50 8.25
C PRO A 493 16.73 18.90 7.63
N PHE A 494 17.36 19.14 6.48
CA PHE A 494 17.26 20.43 5.79
C PHE A 494 15.84 20.71 5.29
N HIS A 495 15.17 19.70 4.71
CA HIS A 495 13.82 19.86 4.17
C HIS A 495 12.73 19.71 5.25
N LEU A 496 12.93 18.77 6.20
CA LEU A 496 11.93 18.42 7.20
C LEU A 496 12.08 19.19 8.53
N THR A 497 13.12 20.00 8.70
CA THR A 497 13.69 20.47 9.97
C THR A 497 14.36 19.34 10.77
N ALA A 498 15.22 19.64 11.72
CA ALA A 498 15.84 18.62 12.57
C ALA A 498 14.79 17.92 13.45
N PHE A 499 13.82 18.68 13.95
CA PHE A 499 12.68 18.15 14.69
C PHE A 499 11.86 17.18 13.83
N GLY A 500 11.39 17.60 12.65
CA GLY A 500 10.53 16.80 11.79
C GLY A 500 11.22 15.53 11.29
N TYR A 501 12.50 15.61 10.94
CA TYR A 501 13.29 14.45 10.54
C TYR A 501 13.40 13.41 11.67
N LYS A 502 13.66 13.85 12.91
CA LYS A 502 13.70 12.98 14.08
C LYS A 502 12.34 12.35 14.38
N GLU A 503 11.27 13.12 14.25
CA GLU A 503 9.90 12.63 14.50
C GLU A 503 9.51 11.54 13.48
N ALA A 504 9.89 11.70 12.22
CA ALA A 504 9.61 10.74 11.16
C ALA A 504 10.60 9.56 11.09
N SER A 505 11.70 9.58 11.83
CA SER A 505 12.70 8.52 11.78
C SER A 505 12.28 7.28 12.57
N SER A 506 12.85 6.12 12.21
CA SER A 506 12.75 4.89 13.01
C SER A 506 13.32 5.09 14.43
N ASP A 507 12.97 4.20 15.33
CA ASP A 507 13.39 4.27 16.72
C ASP A 507 14.06 2.95 17.13
N SER A 508 15.38 2.99 17.23
CA SER A 508 16.20 1.82 17.59
C SER A 508 16.01 1.34 19.04
N SER A 509 15.30 2.10 19.88
CA SER A 509 14.92 1.65 21.23
C SER A 509 13.75 0.66 21.23
N VAL A 510 13.05 0.54 20.09
CA VAL A 510 11.94 -0.40 19.90
C VAL A 510 12.43 -1.59 19.10
N ALA A 511 12.04 -2.80 19.51
CA ALA A 511 12.41 -4.04 18.82
C ALA A 511 12.03 -3.96 17.32
N GLY A 512 13.01 -4.21 16.44
CA GLY A 512 12.83 -4.14 15.02
C GLY A 512 12.76 -2.72 14.43
N ASP A 513 13.22 -1.70 15.14
CA ASP A 513 13.17 -0.29 14.73
C ASP A 513 11.74 0.19 14.39
N GLY A 514 10.74 -0.32 15.10
CA GLY A 514 9.31 -0.06 14.89
C GLY A 514 8.97 1.43 14.94
N VAL A 515 8.00 1.84 14.14
CA VAL A 515 7.62 3.25 13.95
C VAL A 515 6.13 3.51 14.20
N MET A 516 5.28 2.51 13.97
CA MET A 516 3.82 2.64 14.14
C MET A 516 3.44 3.17 15.53
N TYR A 517 4.16 2.76 16.58
CA TYR A 517 3.87 3.23 17.93
C TYR A 517 4.00 4.76 18.08
N LYS A 518 4.92 5.41 17.34
CA LYS A 518 5.04 6.88 17.35
C LYS A 518 3.77 7.54 16.86
N LEU A 519 3.21 7.03 15.76
CA LEU A 519 1.92 7.49 15.23
C LEU A 519 0.85 7.42 16.31
N LEU A 520 0.68 6.25 16.93
CA LEU A 520 -0.37 6.00 17.92
C LEU A 520 -0.17 6.85 19.19
N MET A 521 1.07 6.92 19.70
CA MET A 521 1.39 7.72 20.90
C MET A 521 1.24 9.23 20.68
N ARG A 522 1.41 9.73 19.46
CA ARG A 522 1.18 11.15 19.16
C ARG A 522 -0.29 11.47 18.94
N ALA A 523 -1.03 10.53 18.34
CA ALA A 523 -2.44 10.72 17.98
C ALA A 523 -3.40 10.53 19.18
N LEU A 524 -3.08 9.64 20.11
CA LEU A 524 -3.96 9.17 21.19
C LEU A 524 -3.34 9.50 22.55
N ARG A 525 -3.01 10.76 22.76
CA ARG A 525 -2.45 11.23 24.03
C ARG A 525 -3.53 11.26 25.11
N LYS A 526 -3.38 10.43 26.14
CA LYS A 526 -3.93 10.64 27.48
C LYS A 526 -2.82 10.74 28.48
#